data_02b836cdbfc5e1d33a4838fdda6fc3f7
#
_entry.id   02b836cdbfc5e1d33a4838fdda6fc3f7
#
_cell.length_a   1.000
_cell.length_b   1.000
_cell.length_c   1.000
_cell.angle_alpha   90.00
_cell.angle_beta   90.00
_cell.angle_gamma   90.00
#
_symmetry.space_group_name_H-M   'P 1'
#
loop_
_entity.id
_entity.type
_entity.pdbx_description
1 polymer ?
#
loop_
_entity_poly.entity_id
_entity_poly.type
_entity_poly.pdbx_seq_one_letter_code
_entity_poly.pdbx_strand_id
1 'polypeptide(L)'
;MNTWRLHVESMPLGWAVFRNYVGHAREIGGDVADYPRFFLMPDSCHVECNSDGSNVIRLGDSSDHIDHEVELVIRLGDDLRPASMCIGCDTTNRTRQSLAKEKSWPWLEGKSFIGSAVLGTWTEWDPRPKKLMLSVNGKTRQN
;
A
#
# COMPACT_ATOMS: atom_id res chain seq x y z
N MET A 1 -14.34 6.59 40.03
CA MET A 1 -14.04 7.14 38.70
C MET A 1 -13.03 6.22 38.03
N ASN A 2 -13.47 5.35 37.14
CA ASN A 2 -12.57 4.46 36.38
C ASN A 2 -11.97 5.28 35.23
N THR A 3 -10.71 5.67 35.34
CA THR A 3 -9.95 6.25 34.26
C THR A 3 -9.52 5.13 33.30
N TRP A 4 -10.23 4.97 32.21
CA TRP A 4 -9.78 4.18 31.09
C TRP A 4 -8.56 4.85 30.48
N ARG A 5 -7.35 4.40 30.84
CA ARG A 5 -6.16 4.68 30.05
C ARG A 5 -6.21 3.76 28.86
N LEU A 6 -6.59 4.28 27.70
CA LEU A 6 -6.24 3.67 26.43
C LEU A 6 -4.71 3.66 26.36
N HIS A 7 -4.10 2.49 26.52
CA HIS A 7 -2.76 2.25 26.05
C HIS A 7 -2.91 2.21 24.51
N VAL A 8 -2.77 3.36 23.89
CA VAL A 8 -2.52 3.44 22.45
C VAL A 8 -1.03 3.12 22.30
N GLU A 9 -0.69 1.84 22.26
CA GLU A 9 0.51 1.44 21.55
C GLU A 9 0.34 2.02 20.14
N SER A 10 1.30 2.81 19.69
CA SER A 10 1.21 3.50 18.40
C SER A 10 0.99 2.46 17.31
N MET A 11 -0.26 2.30 16.89
CA MET A 11 -0.56 1.45 15.74
C MET A 11 -0.01 2.16 14.51
N PRO A 12 0.95 1.56 13.79
CA PRO A 12 1.50 2.19 12.61
C PRO A 12 0.38 2.45 11.59
N LEU A 13 0.25 3.71 11.22
CA LEU A 13 -0.71 4.14 10.22
C LEU A 13 0.03 4.40 8.92
N GLY A 14 -0.30 3.65 7.88
CA GLY A 14 0.19 3.89 6.53
C GLY A 14 -0.59 5.01 5.84
N TRP A 15 0.13 5.92 5.20
CA TRP A 15 -0.40 6.94 4.28
C TRP A 15 0.03 6.57 2.88
N ALA A 16 -0.88 6.10 2.06
CA ALA A 16 -0.60 5.76 0.68
C ALA A 16 -0.87 6.95 -0.24
N VAL A 17 0.11 7.26 -1.10
CA VAL A 17 0.01 8.36 -2.07
C VAL A 17 -0.57 7.82 -3.37
N PHE A 18 -1.73 8.29 -3.78
CA PHE A 18 -2.33 7.78 -4.98
C PHE A 18 -1.89 8.57 -6.23
N ARG A 19 -1.74 7.85 -7.37
CA ARG A 19 -1.26 8.40 -8.65
C ARG A 19 0.09 9.09 -8.56
N ASN A 20 1.00 8.55 -7.76
CA ASN A 20 2.32 9.12 -7.54
C ASN A 20 3.31 8.84 -8.70
N TYR A 21 3.07 7.77 -9.45
CA TYR A 21 3.94 7.39 -10.57
C TYR A 21 3.32 7.80 -11.91
N VAL A 22 4.07 8.61 -12.68
CA VAL A 22 3.60 9.17 -13.97
C VAL A 22 3.15 8.07 -14.94
N GLY A 23 3.90 6.97 -15.04
CA GLY A 23 3.55 5.83 -15.89
C GLY A 23 2.21 5.25 -15.49
N HIS A 24 2.06 4.90 -14.22
CA HIS A 24 0.82 4.34 -13.69
C HIS A 24 -0.38 5.29 -13.81
N ALA A 25 -0.20 6.58 -13.55
CA ALA A 25 -1.28 7.56 -13.71
C ALA A 25 -1.83 7.58 -15.15
N ARG A 26 -0.94 7.50 -16.14
CA ARG A 26 -1.32 7.44 -17.57
C ARG A 26 -2.03 6.14 -17.96
N GLU A 27 -1.56 4.98 -17.45
CA GLU A 27 -2.19 3.67 -17.69
C GLU A 27 -3.65 3.63 -17.23
N ILE A 28 -3.97 4.26 -16.11
CA ILE A 28 -5.35 4.31 -15.56
C ILE A 28 -6.17 5.50 -16.10
N GLY A 29 -5.67 6.19 -17.13
CA GLY A 29 -6.41 7.25 -17.85
C GLY A 29 -6.50 8.57 -17.08
N GLY A 30 -5.47 8.94 -16.32
CA GLY A 30 -5.43 10.21 -15.60
C GLY A 30 -4.05 10.83 -15.54
N ASP A 31 -3.97 12.05 -15.04
CA ASP A 31 -2.74 12.77 -14.78
C ASP A 31 -2.28 12.57 -13.33
N VAL A 32 -1.00 12.86 -13.09
CA VAL A 32 -0.47 13.00 -11.72
C VAL A 32 -1.18 14.20 -11.08
N ALA A 33 -1.59 14.05 -9.83
CA ALA A 33 -2.23 15.15 -9.12
C ALA A 33 -1.25 16.32 -8.91
N ASP A 34 -1.74 17.56 -8.96
CA ASP A 34 -0.93 18.78 -8.76
C ASP A 34 -0.26 18.82 -7.38
N TYR A 35 -0.82 18.10 -6.40
CA TYR A 35 -0.27 17.90 -5.07
C TYR A 35 -0.58 16.51 -4.56
N PRO A 36 0.22 15.94 -3.64
CA PRO A 36 0.01 14.59 -3.12
C PRO A 36 -1.39 14.43 -2.51
N ARG A 37 -2.07 13.37 -2.89
CA ARG A 37 -3.34 12.94 -2.30
C ARG A 37 -3.14 11.60 -1.63
N PHE A 38 -3.82 11.41 -0.52
CA PHE A 38 -3.58 10.27 0.35
C PHE A 38 -4.86 9.48 0.63
N PHE A 39 -4.68 8.20 0.86
CA PHE A 39 -5.64 7.36 1.56
C PHE A 39 -4.94 6.61 2.69
N LEU A 40 -5.73 6.15 3.66
CA LEU A 40 -5.19 5.53 4.86
C LEU A 40 -5.12 4.02 4.69
N MET A 41 -4.03 3.44 5.17
CA MET A 41 -3.82 2.01 5.33
C MET A 41 -3.53 1.74 6.80
N PRO A 42 -4.55 1.38 7.62
CA PRO A 42 -4.35 1.03 9.01
C PRO A 42 -3.47 -0.22 9.15
N ASP A 43 -2.91 -0.42 10.33
CA ASP A 43 -2.03 -1.55 10.62
C ASP A 43 -2.63 -2.91 10.24
N SER A 44 -3.94 -3.07 10.41
CA SER A 44 -4.67 -4.27 10.00
C SER A 44 -4.57 -4.63 8.50
N CYS A 45 -4.15 -3.68 7.66
CA CYS A 45 -3.90 -3.91 6.23
C CYS A 45 -2.51 -4.49 5.97
N HIS A 46 -1.57 -4.29 6.90
CA HIS A 46 -0.17 -4.62 6.72
C HIS A 46 0.08 -6.12 6.93
N VAL A 47 0.87 -6.70 6.04
CA VAL A 47 1.40 -8.06 6.16
C VAL A 47 2.90 -8.02 5.88
N GLU A 48 3.69 -8.25 6.91
CA GLU A 48 5.15 -8.32 6.78
C GLU A 48 5.56 -9.62 6.07
N CYS A 49 6.62 -9.58 5.29
CA CYS A 49 7.19 -10.78 4.69
C CYS A 49 7.93 -11.64 5.75
N ASN A 50 8.09 -12.92 5.45
CA ASN A 50 8.95 -13.82 6.21
C ASN A 50 10.43 -13.42 6.08
N SER A 51 11.30 -13.98 6.89
CA SER A 51 12.74 -13.70 6.88
C SER A 51 13.44 -14.01 5.54
N ASP A 52 12.86 -14.90 4.73
CA ASP A 52 13.31 -15.21 3.37
C ASP A 52 12.72 -14.30 2.29
N GLY A 53 11.95 -13.29 2.69
CA GLY A 53 11.25 -12.35 1.80
C GLY A 53 9.97 -12.91 1.18
N SER A 54 9.58 -14.14 1.50
CA SER A 54 8.32 -14.74 1.01
C SER A 54 7.11 -14.23 1.80
N ASN A 55 5.94 -14.33 1.20
CA ASN A 55 4.68 -14.08 1.87
C ASN A 55 3.53 -14.89 1.24
N VAL A 56 2.51 -15.15 2.04
CA VAL A 56 1.24 -15.72 1.58
C VAL A 56 0.11 -14.85 2.09
N ILE A 57 -0.59 -14.21 1.18
CA ILE A 57 -1.74 -13.36 1.50
C ILE A 57 -3.05 -14.03 1.08
N ARG A 58 -4.11 -13.74 1.82
CA ARG A 58 -5.47 -14.19 1.50
C ARG A 58 -6.26 -13.03 0.93
N LEU A 59 -6.67 -13.14 -0.31
CA LEU A 59 -7.27 -12.04 -1.07
C LEU A 59 -8.82 -11.96 -0.96
N GLY A 60 -9.42 -12.68 -0.05
CA GLY A 60 -10.88 -12.63 0.15
C GLY A 60 -11.68 -13.47 -0.85
N ASP A 61 -12.78 -12.95 -1.37
CA ASP A 61 -13.66 -13.65 -2.30
C ASP A 61 -12.98 -13.88 -3.66
N SER A 62 -13.02 -15.12 -4.15
CA SER A 62 -12.41 -15.50 -5.44
C SER A 62 -13.10 -14.89 -6.66
N SER A 63 -14.30 -14.32 -6.49
CA SER A 63 -15.02 -13.60 -7.56
C SER A 63 -14.54 -12.17 -7.79
N ASP A 64 -13.85 -11.57 -6.81
CA ASP A 64 -13.35 -10.22 -6.91
C ASP A 64 -12.07 -10.15 -7.77
N HIS A 65 -11.97 -9.13 -8.60
CA HIS A 65 -10.76 -8.85 -9.38
C HIS A 65 -9.76 -8.12 -8.49
N ILE A 66 -8.62 -8.76 -8.23
CA ILE A 66 -7.53 -8.20 -7.44
C ILE A 66 -6.34 -7.89 -8.35
N ASP A 67 -5.90 -6.64 -8.33
CA ASP A 67 -4.66 -6.19 -8.97
C ASP A 67 -3.52 -6.06 -7.96
N HIS A 68 -2.32 -5.94 -8.48
CA HIS A 68 -1.09 -5.73 -7.75
C HIS A 68 -0.44 -4.41 -8.22
N GLU A 69 0.04 -3.62 -7.27
CA GLU A 69 0.75 -2.36 -7.53
C GLU A 69 2.04 -2.37 -6.70
N VAL A 70 3.22 -2.35 -7.39
CA VAL A 70 4.50 -2.28 -6.67
C VAL A 70 4.76 -0.84 -6.21
N GLU A 71 5.14 -0.70 -4.94
CA GLU A 71 5.30 0.58 -4.28
C GLU A 71 6.61 0.67 -3.50
N LEU A 72 7.17 1.88 -3.39
CA LEU A 72 8.20 2.19 -2.42
C LEU A 72 7.52 2.58 -1.10
N VAL A 73 7.79 1.82 -0.06
CA VAL A 73 7.28 2.12 1.28
C VAL A 73 8.39 2.73 2.12
N ILE A 74 8.09 3.83 2.80
CA ILE A 74 9.03 4.57 3.64
C ILE A 74 8.48 4.57 5.07
N ARG A 75 9.29 4.15 6.03
CA ARG A 75 9.01 4.31 7.45
C ARG A 75 9.69 5.58 7.94
N LEU A 76 8.91 6.41 8.61
CA LEU A 76 9.41 7.62 9.25
C LEU A 76 9.89 7.30 10.68
N GLY A 77 10.94 7.97 11.11
CA GLY A 77 11.37 8.00 12.51
C GLY A 77 10.51 8.94 13.35
N ASP A 78 10.81 9.03 14.65
CA ASP A 78 10.11 9.91 15.60
C ASP A 78 10.24 11.41 15.24
N ASP A 79 11.28 11.76 14.50
CA ASP A 79 11.52 13.11 13.95
C ASP A 79 10.78 13.38 12.64
N LEU A 80 9.92 12.45 12.21
CA LEU A 80 9.17 12.46 10.94
C LEU A 80 10.05 12.47 9.68
N ARG A 81 11.31 12.08 9.80
CA ARG A 81 12.21 11.91 8.66
C ARG A 81 12.26 10.46 8.21
N PRO A 82 12.56 10.20 6.92
CA PRO A 82 12.75 8.85 6.44
C PRO A 82 13.84 8.12 7.21
N ALA A 83 13.51 6.96 7.79
CA ALA A 83 14.42 6.13 8.58
C ALA A 83 14.73 4.80 7.88
N SER A 84 13.74 4.16 7.30
CA SER A 84 13.91 2.91 6.56
C SER A 84 12.95 2.83 5.38
N MET A 85 13.20 1.88 4.50
CA MET A 85 12.38 1.65 3.32
C MET A 85 12.24 0.16 3.03
N CYS A 86 11.15 -0.21 2.36
CA CYS A 86 11.01 -1.53 1.76
C CYS A 86 10.27 -1.43 0.41
N ILE A 87 10.24 -2.52 -0.33
CA ILE A 87 9.32 -2.67 -1.46
C ILE A 87 8.01 -3.19 -0.90
N GLY A 88 6.91 -2.55 -1.26
CA GLY A 88 5.57 -2.99 -0.93
C GLY A 88 4.79 -3.45 -2.15
N CYS A 89 3.71 -4.17 -1.89
CA CYS A 89 2.68 -4.43 -2.88
C CYS A 89 1.35 -3.95 -2.33
N ASP A 90 0.77 -2.92 -2.97
CA ASP A 90 -0.59 -2.47 -2.73
C ASP A 90 -1.53 -3.38 -3.55
N THR A 91 -2.12 -4.36 -2.90
CA THR A 91 -3.12 -5.21 -3.53
C THR A 91 -4.45 -4.47 -3.58
N THR A 92 -4.95 -4.28 -4.79
CA THR A 92 -6.16 -3.48 -5.01
C THR A 92 -7.33 -4.38 -5.41
N ASN A 93 -8.39 -4.38 -4.62
CA ASN A 93 -9.65 -4.99 -5.02
C ASN A 93 -10.38 -4.07 -5.99
N ARG A 94 -10.22 -4.31 -7.29
CA ARG A 94 -10.79 -3.48 -8.36
C ARG A 94 -12.31 -3.55 -8.41
N THR A 95 -12.88 -4.70 -8.08
CA THR A 95 -14.34 -4.87 -8.03
C THR A 95 -14.93 -3.91 -7.01
N ARG A 96 -14.40 -3.90 -5.79
CA ARG A 96 -14.86 -3.02 -4.71
C ARG A 96 -14.51 -1.55 -4.97
N GLN A 97 -13.32 -1.28 -5.49
CA GLN A 97 -12.92 0.08 -5.83
C GLN A 97 -13.81 0.69 -6.93
N SER A 98 -14.19 -0.09 -7.95
CA SER A 98 -15.07 0.37 -9.03
C SER A 98 -16.46 0.68 -8.51
N LEU A 99 -17.01 -0.17 -7.67
CA LEU A 99 -18.29 0.06 -7.01
C LEU A 99 -18.26 1.33 -6.13
N ALA A 100 -17.19 1.51 -5.35
CA ALA A 100 -17.03 2.71 -4.53
C ALA A 100 -16.95 3.99 -5.37
N LYS A 101 -16.25 3.96 -6.51
CA LYS A 101 -16.20 5.09 -7.45
C LYS A 101 -17.57 5.41 -8.03
N GLU A 102 -18.31 4.40 -8.48
CA GLU A 102 -19.67 4.57 -9.04
C GLU A 102 -20.62 5.21 -8.03
N LYS A 103 -20.52 4.79 -6.76
CA LYS A 103 -21.39 5.27 -5.67
C LYS A 103 -20.87 6.52 -4.96
N SER A 104 -19.70 7.04 -5.35
CA SER A 104 -19.01 8.13 -4.64
C SER A 104 -18.73 7.82 -3.17
N TRP A 105 -18.44 6.55 -2.86
CA TRP A 105 -18.07 6.08 -1.52
C TRP A 105 -16.56 6.14 -1.30
N PRO A 106 -16.09 6.12 -0.04
CA PRO A 106 -14.68 5.93 0.28
C PRO A 106 -14.14 4.61 -0.27
N TRP A 107 -12.87 4.58 -0.65
CA TRP A 107 -12.25 3.40 -1.29
C TRP A 107 -11.78 2.32 -0.31
N LEU A 108 -12.17 2.37 0.95
CA LEU A 108 -11.68 1.48 2.01
C LEU A 108 -11.78 0.00 1.65
N GLU A 109 -12.92 -0.45 1.14
CA GLU A 109 -13.11 -1.86 0.76
C GLU A 109 -12.22 -2.29 -0.40
N GLY A 110 -11.81 -1.36 -1.24
CA GLY A 110 -10.94 -1.61 -2.39
C GLY A 110 -9.45 -1.50 -2.11
N LYS A 111 -9.06 -0.77 -1.06
CA LYS A 111 -7.66 -0.40 -0.78
C LYS A 111 -7.19 -0.73 0.65
N SER A 112 -8.08 -0.73 1.62
CA SER A 112 -7.73 -0.83 3.04
C SER A 112 -8.33 -2.09 3.68
N PHE A 113 -8.27 -3.22 2.99
CA PHE A 113 -8.70 -4.51 3.52
C PHE A 113 -7.51 -5.29 4.11
N ILE A 114 -7.80 -6.30 4.92
CA ILE A 114 -6.77 -7.14 5.55
C ILE A 114 -5.86 -7.77 4.49
N GLY A 115 -4.56 -7.52 4.59
CA GLY A 115 -3.57 -8.03 3.65
C GLY A 115 -3.42 -7.20 2.37
N SER A 116 -4.02 -6.01 2.29
CA SER A 116 -3.89 -5.14 1.10
C SER A 116 -2.50 -4.50 0.98
N ALA A 117 -1.78 -4.30 2.07
CA ALA A 117 -0.43 -3.75 2.08
C ALA A 117 0.60 -4.83 2.45
N VAL A 118 1.19 -5.46 1.46
CA VAL A 118 2.23 -6.47 1.65
C VAL A 118 3.58 -5.80 1.70
N LEU A 119 4.29 -5.94 2.81
CA LEU A 119 5.55 -5.27 3.07
C LEU A 119 6.72 -6.25 2.94
N GLY A 120 7.72 -5.88 2.16
CA GLY A 120 8.96 -6.63 1.98
C GLY A 120 9.96 -6.37 3.11
N THR A 121 11.16 -6.90 2.93
CA THR A 121 12.25 -6.72 3.91
C THR A 121 12.66 -5.25 4.01
N TRP A 122 12.70 -4.73 5.24
CA TRP A 122 13.13 -3.38 5.53
C TRP A 122 14.64 -3.21 5.41
N THR A 123 15.06 -2.09 4.82
CA THR A 123 16.45 -1.66 4.72
C THR A 123 16.58 -0.22 5.20
N GLU A 124 17.80 0.24 5.47
CA GLU A 124 18.04 1.66 5.76
C GLU A 124 17.56 2.56 4.62
N TRP A 125 17.12 3.76 4.99
CA TRP A 125 16.72 4.76 4.01
C TRP A 125 17.87 5.17 3.08
N ASP A 126 17.61 5.16 1.79
CA ASP A 126 18.53 5.63 0.75
C ASP A 126 17.79 6.59 -0.19
N PRO A 127 18.16 7.89 -0.20
CA PRO A 127 17.47 8.93 -0.98
C PRO A 127 17.70 8.85 -2.49
N ARG A 128 18.60 7.97 -2.96
CA ARG A 128 18.85 7.84 -4.39
C ARG A 128 17.62 7.32 -5.14
N PRO A 129 17.41 7.74 -6.41
CA PRO A 129 16.32 7.22 -7.21
C PRO A 129 16.30 5.69 -7.26
N LYS A 130 15.12 5.10 -7.16
CA LYS A 130 14.90 3.65 -7.20
C LYS A 130 14.09 3.28 -8.43
N LYS A 131 14.42 2.14 -9.00
CA LYS A 131 13.60 1.49 -10.02
C LYS A 131 12.88 0.33 -9.34
N LEU A 132 11.56 0.33 -9.43
CA LEU A 132 10.72 -0.75 -8.91
C LEU A 132 10.34 -1.66 -10.07
N MET A 133 10.31 -2.95 -9.81
CA MET A 133 9.87 -3.94 -10.80
C MET A 133 8.99 -4.98 -10.13
N LEU A 134 7.93 -5.37 -10.80
CA LEU A 134 7.06 -6.45 -10.38
C LEU A 134 6.88 -7.46 -11.51
N SER A 135 7.01 -8.72 -11.16
CA SER A 135 6.75 -9.84 -12.08
C SER A 135 5.71 -10.78 -11.50
N VAL A 136 4.83 -11.27 -12.36
CA VAL A 136 3.81 -12.28 -12.03
C VAL A 136 4.03 -13.50 -12.89
N ASN A 137 4.20 -14.66 -12.28
CA ASN A 137 4.49 -15.92 -12.99
C ASN A 137 5.66 -15.78 -13.99
N GLY A 138 6.73 -15.11 -13.57
CA GLY A 138 7.93 -14.88 -14.37
C GLY A 138 7.82 -13.82 -15.48
N LYS A 139 6.67 -13.17 -15.63
CA LYS A 139 6.46 -12.09 -16.62
C LYS A 139 6.44 -10.74 -15.91
N THR A 140 7.30 -9.80 -16.35
CA THR A 140 7.29 -8.42 -15.85
C THR A 140 5.95 -7.76 -16.14
N ARG A 141 5.36 -7.14 -15.15
CA ARG A 141 4.07 -6.44 -15.19
C ARG A 141 4.23 -4.94 -14.94
N GLN A 142 5.13 -4.56 -14.05
CA GLN A 142 5.44 -3.16 -13.76
C GLN A 142 6.96 -2.98 -13.73
N ASN A 143 7.44 -1.80 -14.24
CA ASN A 143 8.87 -1.54 -14.41
C ASN A 143 9.15 -0.03 -14.54
#